data_53f0bb6778bcdf2a2fe6ed2c88938bd6
#
_entry.id   53f0bb6778bcdf2a2fe6ed2c88938bd6
#
_cell.length_a   1.000
_cell.length_b   1.000
_cell.length_c   1.000
_cell.angle_alpha   90.00
_cell.angle_beta   90.00
_cell.angle_gamma   90.00
#
_symmetry.space_group_name_H-M   'P 1'
#
loop_
_entity.id
_entity.type
_entity.pdbx_description
1 polymer ?
#
loop_
_entity_poly.entity_id
_entity_poly.type
_entity_poly.pdbx_seq_one_letter_code
_entity_poly.pdbx_strand_id
1 'polypeptide(L)'
;MKTCTSISGGKSSAYVAINYPTDFNVFALVTCLDKSCAPKDKGIVKLVSERIGQDFIATLEDDVILHTILDLEQTLGKKIDWVVGKPFDNLRKNGVPNIMWRYCTELMKIKPMFKWWKANFDEPIEMNIGFRAGEEYRAKRMIESCNED
;
A
#
# COMPACT_ATOMS: atom_id res chain seq x y z
N MET A 1 12.29 -19.08 2.12
CA MET A 1 11.85 -17.86 1.40
C MET A 1 11.07 -16.99 2.36
N LYS A 2 11.38 -15.72 2.41
CA LYS A 2 10.65 -14.78 3.27
C LYS A 2 9.29 -14.45 2.67
N THR A 3 8.30 -14.22 3.53
CA THR A 3 6.92 -13.96 3.15
C THR A 3 6.48 -12.55 3.57
N CYS A 4 5.66 -11.91 2.76
CA CYS A 4 5.15 -10.57 3.01
C CYS A 4 3.67 -10.47 2.66
N THR A 5 2.88 -9.76 3.47
CA THR A 5 1.50 -9.43 3.14
C THR A 5 1.38 -7.98 2.68
N SER A 6 0.79 -7.78 1.50
CA SER A 6 0.42 -6.46 1.01
C SER A 6 -0.90 -6.00 1.64
N ILE A 7 -0.83 -4.98 2.48
CA ILE A 7 -1.99 -4.39 3.16
C ILE A 7 -2.55 -3.24 2.30
N SER A 8 -3.85 -3.22 2.09
CA SER A 8 -4.53 -2.17 1.31
C SER A 8 -5.53 -1.32 2.10
N GLY A 9 -5.71 -1.64 3.38
CA GLY A 9 -6.76 -1.03 4.21
C GLY A 9 -8.16 -1.61 3.99
N GLY A 10 -8.32 -2.53 3.04
CA GLY A 10 -9.57 -3.25 2.79
C GLY A 10 -9.71 -4.52 3.63
N LYS A 11 -10.95 -5.02 3.75
CA LYS A 11 -11.28 -6.21 4.53
C LYS A 11 -10.52 -7.47 4.08
N SER A 12 -10.35 -7.66 2.77
CA SER A 12 -9.66 -8.84 2.23
C SER A 12 -8.19 -8.91 2.62
N SER A 13 -7.47 -7.79 2.55
CA SER A 13 -6.06 -7.76 2.95
C SER A 13 -5.89 -7.92 4.47
N ALA A 14 -6.79 -7.35 5.26
CA ALA A 14 -6.79 -7.54 6.71
C ALA A 14 -7.07 -9.01 7.08
N TYR A 15 -8.04 -9.64 6.43
CA TYR A 15 -8.34 -11.05 6.62
C TYR A 15 -7.13 -11.95 6.31
N VAL A 16 -6.46 -11.69 5.18
CA VAL A 16 -5.25 -12.43 4.80
C VAL A 16 -4.14 -12.23 5.84
N ALA A 17 -3.89 -11.00 6.28
CA ALA A 17 -2.85 -10.71 7.26
C ALA A 17 -3.09 -11.41 8.61
N ILE A 18 -4.34 -11.50 9.05
CA ILE A 18 -4.70 -12.11 10.34
C ILE A 18 -4.65 -13.65 10.25
N ASN A 19 -5.20 -14.23 9.20
CA ASN A 19 -5.37 -15.68 9.10
C ASN A 19 -4.18 -16.40 8.45
N TYR A 20 -3.35 -15.67 7.68
CA TYR A 20 -2.16 -16.20 7.01
C TYR A 20 -0.96 -15.31 7.35
N PRO A 21 -0.46 -15.36 8.59
CA PRO A 21 0.62 -14.48 9.05
C PRO A 21 1.89 -14.70 8.23
N THR A 22 2.53 -13.59 7.87
CA THR A 22 3.77 -13.55 7.10
C THR A 22 4.89 -12.92 7.93
N ASP A 23 6.14 -13.00 7.43
CA ASP A 23 7.29 -12.40 8.10
C ASP A 23 7.20 -10.87 8.16
N PHE A 24 6.64 -10.26 7.12
CA PHE A 24 6.52 -8.81 6.97
C PHE A 24 5.12 -8.41 6.50
N ASN A 25 4.73 -7.17 6.82
CA ASN A 25 3.53 -6.53 6.31
C ASN A 25 3.92 -5.16 5.74
N VAL A 26 3.41 -4.82 4.56
CA VAL A 26 3.70 -3.57 3.89
C VAL A 26 2.42 -2.88 3.43
N PHE A 27 2.35 -1.57 3.62
CA PHE A 27 1.25 -0.71 3.18
C PHE A 27 1.79 0.42 2.30
N ALA A 28 1.26 0.56 1.09
CA ALA A 28 1.61 1.64 0.18
C ALA A 28 0.60 2.80 0.33
N LEU A 29 1.06 3.90 0.92
CA LEU A 29 0.27 5.11 1.11
C LEU A 29 0.27 5.96 -0.16
N VAL A 30 -0.90 6.38 -0.60
CA VAL A 30 -1.08 7.34 -1.70
C VAL A 30 -1.19 8.74 -1.14
N THR A 31 -0.22 9.61 -1.44
CA THR A 31 -0.19 11.00 -0.94
C THR A 31 -0.61 12.01 -2.01
N CYS A 32 -1.05 13.17 -1.56
CA CYS A 32 -1.27 14.35 -2.39
C CYS A 32 -0.82 15.61 -1.65
N LEU A 33 -0.65 16.70 -2.38
CA LEU A 33 -0.20 17.99 -1.84
C LEU A 33 -1.35 18.94 -1.52
N ASP A 34 -2.58 18.55 -1.84
CA ASP A 34 -3.76 19.35 -1.58
C ASP A 34 -4.16 19.27 -0.10
N LYS A 35 -4.00 20.36 0.61
CA LYS A 35 -4.33 20.47 2.04
C LYS A 35 -5.82 20.25 2.34
N SER A 36 -6.70 20.42 1.37
CA SER A 36 -8.13 20.12 1.54
C SER A 36 -8.40 18.61 1.71
N CYS A 37 -7.49 17.77 1.26
CA CYS A 37 -7.52 16.32 1.43
C CYS A 37 -6.78 15.84 2.69
N ALA A 38 -6.34 16.75 3.55
CA ALA A 38 -5.65 16.40 4.80
C ALA A 38 -6.62 15.71 5.77
N PRO A 39 -6.16 14.68 6.51
CA PRO A 39 -6.96 14.10 7.58
C PRO A 39 -7.39 15.13 8.60
N LYS A 40 -8.61 14.98 9.12
CA LYS A 40 -9.15 15.88 10.15
C LYS A 40 -8.40 15.77 11.46
N ASP A 41 -7.90 14.58 11.78
CA ASP A 41 -7.12 14.33 12.97
C ASP A 41 -5.65 14.70 12.75
N LYS A 42 -5.22 15.79 13.39
CA LYS A 42 -3.83 16.27 13.34
C LYS A 42 -2.84 15.30 13.99
N GLY A 43 -3.28 14.50 14.95
CA GLY A 43 -2.45 13.48 15.59
C GLY A 43 -2.07 12.39 14.61
N ILE A 44 -2.99 11.97 13.75
CA ILE A 44 -2.71 10.97 12.72
C ILE A 44 -1.76 11.50 11.65
N VAL A 45 -1.86 12.78 11.28
CA VAL A 45 -0.92 13.41 10.34
C VAL A 45 0.51 13.33 10.84
N LYS A 46 0.74 13.65 12.12
CA LYS A 46 2.05 13.55 12.75
C LYS A 46 2.57 12.11 12.76
N LEU A 47 1.74 11.17 13.16
CA LEU A 47 2.08 9.77 13.26
C LEU A 47 2.41 9.16 11.89
N VAL A 48 1.65 9.50 10.86
CA VAL A 48 1.91 9.08 9.48
C VAL A 48 3.23 9.68 8.99
N SER A 49 3.52 10.95 9.26
CA SER A 49 4.79 11.58 8.90
C SER A 49 5.99 10.84 9.51
N GLU A 50 5.89 10.43 10.76
CA GLU A 50 6.91 9.62 11.42
C GLU A 50 7.07 8.24 10.75
N ARG A 51 5.97 7.60 10.36
CA ARG A 51 5.98 6.28 9.72
C ARG A 51 6.59 6.29 8.32
N ILE A 52 6.35 7.31 7.52
CA ILE A 52 6.89 7.42 6.16
C ILE A 52 8.26 8.12 6.11
N GLY A 53 8.72 8.72 7.21
CA GLY A 53 10.01 9.40 7.30
C GLY A 53 10.10 10.69 6.50
N GLN A 54 8.98 11.31 6.19
CA GLN A 54 8.89 12.60 5.47
C GLN A 54 7.61 13.34 5.86
N ASP A 55 7.52 14.63 5.52
CA ASP A 55 6.33 15.42 5.79
C ASP A 55 5.12 14.86 5.04
N PHE A 56 4.09 14.51 5.80
CA PHE A 56 2.80 14.07 5.28
C PHE A 56 1.83 15.26 5.28
N ILE A 57 1.34 15.65 4.12
CA ILE A 57 0.40 16.75 3.95
C ILE A 57 -1.03 16.22 3.88
N ALA A 58 -1.30 15.35 2.90
CA ALA A 58 -2.62 14.83 2.64
C ALA A 58 -2.56 13.48 1.90
N THR A 59 -3.69 12.80 1.86
CA THR A 59 -3.86 11.52 1.17
C THR A 59 -5.14 11.52 0.34
N LEU A 60 -5.16 10.69 -0.70
CA LEU A 60 -6.38 10.35 -1.43
C LEU A 60 -7.15 9.18 -0.79
N GLU A 61 -6.57 8.56 0.24
CA GLU A 61 -7.26 7.53 1.02
C GLU A 61 -8.23 8.20 2.01
N ASP A 62 -9.29 7.48 2.37
CA ASP A 62 -10.19 7.92 3.45
C ASP A 62 -9.43 7.91 4.80
N ASP A 63 -9.73 8.88 5.68
CA ASP A 63 -9.14 8.95 7.02
C ASP A 63 -9.29 7.64 7.79
N VAL A 64 -10.41 6.94 7.61
CA VAL A 64 -10.70 5.63 8.20
C VAL A 64 -9.66 4.58 7.79
N ILE A 65 -9.12 4.66 6.58
CA ILE A 65 -8.08 3.72 6.11
C ILE A 65 -6.82 3.84 6.98
N LEU A 66 -6.41 5.07 7.28
CA LEU A 66 -5.21 5.32 8.11
C LEU A 66 -5.38 4.73 9.51
N HIS A 67 -6.54 4.97 10.14
CA HIS A 67 -6.87 4.38 11.44
C HIS A 67 -6.93 2.85 11.37
N THR A 68 -7.54 2.31 10.31
CA THR A 68 -7.66 0.86 10.12
C THR A 68 -6.28 0.19 10.01
N ILE A 69 -5.31 0.80 9.32
CA ILE A 69 -3.95 0.26 9.22
C ILE A 69 -3.26 0.26 10.58
N LEU A 70 -3.41 1.32 11.36
CA LEU A 70 -2.84 1.42 12.71
C LEU A 70 -3.47 0.42 13.69
N ASP A 71 -4.79 0.26 13.63
CA ASP A 71 -5.52 -0.72 14.45
C ASP A 71 -5.15 -2.15 14.05
N LEU A 72 -4.98 -2.41 12.76
CA LEU A 72 -4.53 -3.71 12.26
C LEU A 72 -3.13 -4.04 12.77
N GLU A 73 -2.22 -3.07 12.78
CA GLU A 73 -0.87 -3.24 13.32
C GLU A 73 -0.92 -3.68 14.80
N GLN A 74 -1.78 -3.06 15.60
CA GLN A 74 -1.97 -3.44 17.00
C GLN A 74 -2.57 -4.84 17.13
N THR A 75 -3.57 -5.17 16.31
CA THR A 75 -4.22 -6.49 16.30
C THR A 75 -3.24 -7.60 15.92
N LEU A 76 -2.39 -7.35 14.94
CA LEU A 76 -1.37 -8.31 14.50
C LEU A 76 -0.22 -8.45 15.53
N GLY A 77 -0.01 -7.45 16.40
CA GLY A 77 1.17 -7.37 17.26
C GLY A 77 2.48 -7.30 16.48
N LYS A 78 2.41 -6.86 15.22
CA LYS A 78 3.53 -6.83 14.28
C LYS A 78 3.50 -5.53 13.47
N LYS A 79 4.67 -4.92 13.33
CA LYS A 79 4.84 -3.69 12.58
C LYS A 79 4.39 -3.85 11.13
N ILE A 80 3.71 -2.83 10.62
CA ILE A 80 3.43 -2.65 9.19
C ILE A 80 4.40 -1.59 8.66
N ASP A 81 5.16 -1.94 7.63
CA ASP A 81 6.04 -0.99 6.96
C ASP A 81 5.24 -0.12 6.00
N TRP A 82 5.38 1.19 6.16
CA TRP A 82 4.69 2.17 5.32
C TRP A 82 5.63 2.63 4.23
N VAL A 83 5.21 2.49 2.98
CA VAL A 83 5.95 2.97 1.82
C VAL A 83 5.14 4.02 1.06
N VAL A 84 5.82 4.98 0.46
CA VAL A 84 5.21 6.08 -0.26
C VAL A 84 5.98 6.35 -1.54
N GLY A 85 5.26 6.57 -2.63
CA GLY A 85 5.80 7.02 -3.91
C GLY A 85 5.72 8.53 -4.06
N LYS A 86 5.80 8.99 -5.31
CA LYS A 86 5.57 10.40 -5.64
C LYS A 86 4.12 10.79 -5.34
N PRO A 87 3.86 12.04 -4.90
CA PRO A 87 2.50 12.53 -4.70
C PRO A 87 1.66 12.44 -5.98
N PHE A 88 0.36 12.26 -5.84
CA PHE A 88 -0.58 12.20 -6.96
C PHE A 88 -0.49 13.44 -7.87
N ASP A 89 -0.18 14.60 -7.31
CA ASP A 89 -0.02 15.86 -8.06
C ASP A 89 1.05 15.75 -9.15
N ASN A 90 2.09 14.95 -8.94
CA ASN A 90 3.12 14.72 -9.94
C ASN A 90 2.63 13.87 -11.14
N LEU A 91 1.57 13.08 -10.95
CA LEU A 91 0.97 12.29 -12.02
C LEU A 91 0.10 13.14 -12.96
N ARG A 92 -0.47 14.23 -12.45
CA ARG A 92 -1.32 15.13 -13.25
C ARG A 92 -0.61 15.69 -14.48
N LYS A 93 0.72 15.79 -14.44
CA LYS A 93 1.54 16.23 -15.57
C LYS A 93 1.47 15.30 -16.78
N ASN A 94 1.13 14.03 -16.56
CA ASN A 94 1.06 13.00 -17.59
C ASN A 94 -0.40 12.66 -18.01
N GLY A 95 -1.36 13.45 -17.59
CA GLY A 95 -2.79 13.25 -17.86
C GLY A 95 -3.52 12.53 -16.73
N VAL A 96 -4.84 12.45 -16.84
CA VAL A 96 -5.69 11.79 -15.82
C VAL A 96 -5.69 10.28 -16.05
N PRO A 97 -5.42 9.46 -15.00
CA PRO A 97 -5.54 8.02 -15.10
C PRO A 97 -6.97 7.60 -15.50
N ASN A 98 -7.09 6.60 -16.34
CA ASN A 98 -8.37 6.02 -16.74
C ASN A 98 -8.35 4.50 -16.61
N ILE A 99 -9.47 3.85 -16.95
CA ILE A 99 -9.61 2.39 -16.84
C ILE A 99 -8.55 1.64 -17.67
N MET A 100 -8.17 2.21 -18.82
CA MET A 100 -7.17 1.63 -19.73
C MET A 100 -5.73 1.86 -19.23
N TRP A 101 -5.49 3.01 -18.58
CA TRP A 101 -4.17 3.44 -18.13
C TRP A 101 -4.15 3.67 -16.62
N ARG A 102 -3.95 2.58 -15.88
CA ARG A 102 -3.84 2.59 -14.42
C ARG A 102 -2.39 2.82 -13.93
N TYR A 103 -1.64 3.65 -14.61
CA TYR A 103 -0.26 3.94 -14.23
C TYR A 103 -0.12 4.55 -12.83
N CYS A 104 -1.20 5.11 -12.25
CA CYS A 104 -1.20 5.60 -10.88
C CYS A 104 -0.93 4.47 -9.87
N THR A 105 -1.54 3.29 -10.05
CA THR A 105 -1.29 2.13 -9.18
C THR A 105 0.17 1.68 -9.27
N GLU A 106 0.73 1.64 -10.48
CA GLU A 106 2.13 1.29 -10.69
C GLU A 106 3.07 2.27 -10.00
N LEU A 107 2.91 3.57 -10.26
CA LEU A 107 3.82 4.60 -9.76
C LEU A 107 3.69 4.88 -8.27
N MET A 108 2.49 4.75 -7.72
CA MET A 108 2.21 5.14 -6.33
C MET A 108 2.18 3.97 -5.35
N LYS A 109 1.97 2.74 -5.82
CA LYS A 109 1.90 1.55 -4.97
C LYS A 109 2.94 0.50 -5.34
N ILE A 110 2.98 0.05 -6.58
CA ILE A 110 3.85 -1.07 -6.99
C ILE A 110 5.33 -0.67 -6.93
N LYS A 111 5.74 0.42 -7.58
CA LYS A 111 7.14 0.87 -7.58
C LYS A 111 7.69 1.17 -6.18
N PRO A 112 6.96 1.86 -5.27
CA PRO A 112 7.42 2.03 -3.90
C PRO A 112 7.59 0.72 -3.14
N MET A 113 6.71 -0.25 -3.35
CA MET A 113 6.83 -1.58 -2.74
C MET A 113 8.05 -2.35 -3.27
N PHE A 114 8.31 -2.31 -4.58
CA PHE A 114 9.51 -2.90 -5.16
C PHE A 114 10.79 -2.24 -4.65
N LYS A 115 10.80 -0.92 -4.51
CA LYS A 115 11.93 -0.18 -3.94
C LYS A 115 12.19 -0.59 -2.49
N TRP A 116 11.13 -0.70 -1.70
CA TRP A 116 11.22 -1.18 -0.33
C TRP A 116 11.76 -2.62 -0.27
N TRP A 117 11.25 -3.50 -1.11
CA TRP A 117 11.73 -4.87 -1.20
C TRP A 117 13.22 -4.93 -1.53
N LYS A 118 13.66 -4.29 -2.60
CA LYS A 118 15.08 -4.27 -3.01
C LYS A 118 16.01 -3.65 -1.94
N ALA A 119 15.50 -2.74 -1.13
CA ALA A 119 16.27 -2.12 -0.06
C ALA A 119 16.41 -3.03 1.19
N ASN A 120 15.50 -3.97 1.39
CA ASN A 120 15.45 -4.80 2.60
C ASN A 120 15.81 -6.27 2.36
N PHE A 121 15.77 -6.74 1.12
CA PHE A 121 15.97 -8.16 0.79
C PHE A 121 16.83 -8.33 -0.46
N ASP A 122 17.78 -9.28 -0.38
CA ASP A 122 18.63 -9.66 -1.50
C ASP A 122 18.08 -10.87 -2.28
N GLU A 123 16.97 -11.43 -1.85
CA GLU A 123 16.34 -12.62 -2.41
C GLU A 123 14.87 -12.37 -2.77
N PRO A 124 14.28 -13.17 -3.65
CA PRO A 124 12.84 -13.14 -3.91
C PRO A 124 12.03 -13.37 -2.63
N ILE A 125 10.89 -12.70 -2.52
CA ILE A 125 9.93 -12.87 -1.43
C ILE A 125 8.61 -13.35 -1.99
N GLU A 126 7.90 -14.17 -1.22
CA GLU A 126 6.52 -14.54 -1.51
C GLU A 126 5.57 -13.46 -0.97
N MET A 127 4.67 -12.95 -1.82
CA MET A 127 3.75 -11.90 -1.44
C MET A 127 2.30 -12.39 -1.39
N ASN A 128 1.70 -12.29 -0.22
CA ASN A 128 0.29 -12.56 -0.02
C ASN A 128 -0.53 -11.30 -0.36
N ILE A 129 -1.53 -11.45 -1.24
CA ILE A 129 -2.41 -10.36 -1.67
C ILE A 129 -3.86 -10.79 -1.48
N GLY A 130 -4.64 -9.94 -0.80
CA GLY A 130 -6.05 -10.19 -0.58
C GLY A 130 -6.92 -9.76 -1.77
N PHE A 131 -7.66 -10.70 -2.35
CA PHE A 131 -8.69 -10.46 -3.36
C PHE A 131 -10.08 -10.71 -2.79
N ARG A 132 -11.09 -10.01 -3.31
CA ARG A 132 -12.48 -10.29 -2.98
C ARG A 132 -13.00 -11.47 -3.79
N ALA A 133 -14.02 -12.15 -3.29
CA ALA A 133 -14.81 -13.06 -4.11
C ALA A 133 -15.32 -12.32 -5.37
N GLY A 134 -15.18 -12.92 -6.54
CA GLY A 134 -15.49 -12.28 -7.83
C GLY A 134 -14.34 -11.52 -8.50
N GLU A 135 -13.16 -11.49 -7.87
CA GLU A 135 -11.95 -10.90 -8.45
C GLU A 135 -10.94 -11.97 -8.94
N GLU A 136 -11.40 -13.21 -9.17
CA GLU A 136 -10.56 -14.33 -9.56
C GLU A 136 -9.75 -14.04 -10.84
N TYR A 137 -10.33 -13.30 -11.79
CA TYR A 137 -9.66 -12.88 -13.02
C TYR A 137 -8.43 -11.99 -12.73
N ARG A 138 -8.49 -11.14 -11.67
CA ARG A 138 -7.36 -10.29 -11.28
C ARG A 138 -6.25 -11.12 -10.63
N ALA A 139 -6.63 -12.07 -9.78
CA ALA A 139 -5.69 -12.99 -9.15
C ALA A 139 -4.96 -13.81 -10.21
N LYS A 140 -5.69 -14.41 -11.16
CA LYS A 140 -5.12 -15.18 -12.27
C LYS A 140 -4.14 -14.36 -13.10
N ARG A 141 -4.53 -13.15 -13.52
CA ARG A 141 -3.69 -12.24 -14.30
C ARG A 141 -2.41 -11.86 -13.55
N MET A 142 -2.48 -11.70 -12.23
CA MET A 142 -1.33 -11.36 -11.42
C MET A 142 -0.35 -12.53 -11.31
N ILE A 143 -0.85 -13.76 -11.14
CA ILE A 143 -0.03 -14.97 -11.13
C ILE A 143 0.66 -15.15 -12.49
N GLU A 144 -0.06 -14.94 -13.58
CA GLU A 144 0.50 -15.02 -14.94
C GLU A 144 1.65 -14.01 -15.12
N SER A 145 1.47 -12.75 -14.69
CA SER A 145 2.52 -11.72 -14.81
C SER A 145 3.75 -11.98 -13.92
N CYS A 146 3.62 -12.74 -12.84
CA CYS A 146 4.77 -13.12 -12.00
C CYS A 146 5.58 -14.29 -12.56
N ASN A 147 5.04 -15.01 -13.55
CA ASN A 147 5.69 -16.17 -14.16
C ASN A 147 6.33 -15.86 -15.52
N GLU A 148 6.29 -14.60 -15.97
CA GLU A 148 6.84 -14.17 -17.27
C GLU A 148 8.29 -13.64 -17.19
N ASP A 149 8.95 -13.72 -16.01
CA ASP A 149 10.37 -13.31 -15.82
C ASP A 149 11.29 -14.55 -15.66
#